data_cd6887b4524814aeae8ac9a1ffd1582e
#
_entry.id   cd6887b4524814aeae8ac9a1ffd1582e
#
_cell.length_a   1.000
_cell.length_b   1.000
_cell.length_c   1.000
_cell.angle_alpha   90.00
_cell.angle_beta   90.00
_cell.angle_gamma   90.00
#
_symmetry.space_group_name_H-M   'P 1'
#
loop_
_entity.id
_entity.type
_entity.pdbx_description
1 polymer ?
#
loop_
_entity_poly.entity_id
_entity_poly.type
_entity_poly.pdbx_seq_one_letter_code
_entity_poly.pdbx_strand_id
1 'polypeptide(L)'
;MEKDLMITELLNAWEETYKKGQLTFWVFLALKEENKCVEEIKEFVETMSEGFMSCEEQSLYRNLRKFQHLGIVAYDSKRVSKGPDRKYYYLTDIGKALFQRFVERNILIFTKESIINLLTK
;
A
#
# COMPACT_ATOMS: atom_id res chain seq x y z
N MET A 1 -34.07 -4.93 8.78
CA MET A 1 -33.10 -4.59 9.84
C MET A 1 -32.14 -5.73 10.14
N GLU A 2 -32.62 -6.90 10.47
CA GLU A 2 -31.74 -8.04 10.74
C GLU A 2 -30.87 -8.41 9.53
N LYS A 3 -31.45 -8.34 8.33
CA LYS A 3 -30.74 -8.62 7.09
C LYS A 3 -29.62 -7.62 6.84
N ASP A 4 -29.89 -6.35 7.05
CA ASP A 4 -28.88 -5.30 6.88
C ASP A 4 -27.76 -5.41 7.89
N LEU A 5 -28.09 -5.74 9.14
CA LEU A 5 -27.09 -5.95 10.17
C LEU A 5 -26.19 -7.13 9.83
N MET A 6 -26.78 -8.24 9.37
CA MET A 6 -26.03 -9.41 8.97
C MET A 6 -25.09 -9.10 7.82
N ILE A 7 -25.55 -8.37 6.82
CA ILE A 7 -24.72 -7.97 5.67
C ILE A 7 -23.56 -7.10 6.15
N THR A 8 -23.82 -6.16 7.05
CA THR A 8 -22.77 -5.31 7.60
C THR A 8 -21.72 -6.11 8.33
N GLU A 9 -22.14 -7.06 9.16
CA GLU A 9 -21.20 -7.92 9.89
C GLU A 9 -20.35 -8.78 8.96
N LEU A 10 -20.99 -9.36 7.93
CA LEU A 10 -20.29 -10.17 6.96
C LEU A 10 -19.31 -9.34 6.14
N LEU A 11 -19.72 -8.13 5.76
CA LEU A 11 -18.86 -7.21 5.02
C LEU A 11 -17.63 -6.84 5.84
N ASN A 12 -17.84 -6.48 7.11
CA ASN A 12 -16.72 -6.14 7.99
C ASN A 12 -15.73 -7.29 8.14
N ALA A 13 -16.23 -8.50 8.31
CA ALA A 13 -15.39 -9.68 8.44
C ALA A 13 -14.60 -9.95 7.16
N TRP A 14 -15.26 -9.83 6.01
CA TRP A 14 -14.60 -10.03 4.72
C TRP A 14 -13.53 -8.96 4.49
N GLU A 15 -13.85 -7.70 4.77
CA GLU A 15 -12.90 -6.61 4.60
C GLU A 15 -11.67 -6.77 5.50
N GLU A 16 -11.85 -7.24 6.72
CA GLU A 16 -10.72 -7.51 7.61
C GLU A 16 -9.76 -8.53 7.01
N THR A 17 -10.31 -9.59 6.45
CA THR A 17 -9.50 -10.61 5.77
C THR A 17 -8.85 -10.05 4.51
N TYR A 18 -9.62 -9.30 3.73
CA TYR A 18 -9.15 -8.72 2.49
C TYR A 18 -8.01 -7.71 2.68
N LYS A 19 -8.05 -6.95 3.77
CA LYS A 19 -7.01 -5.96 4.07
C LYS A 19 -5.67 -6.56 4.46
N LYS A 20 -5.66 -7.82 4.88
CA LYS A 20 -4.40 -8.46 5.24
C LYS A 20 -3.47 -8.52 4.04
N GLY A 21 -2.25 -8.05 4.23
CA GLY A 21 -1.27 -8.01 3.15
C GLY A 21 -1.37 -6.81 2.22
N GLN A 22 -2.45 -6.03 2.29
CA GLN A 22 -2.60 -4.88 1.40
C GLN A 22 -1.65 -3.73 1.71
N LEU A 23 -1.17 -3.64 2.94
CA LEU A 23 -0.26 -2.56 3.29
C LEU A 23 0.97 -2.55 2.39
N THR A 24 1.51 -3.72 2.08
CA THR A 24 2.65 -3.84 1.16
C THR A 24 2.35 -3.19 -0.19
N PHE A 25 1.18 -3.50 -0.74
CA PHE A 25 0.77 -2.93 -2.03
C PHE A 25 0.65 -1.41 -1.96
N TRP A 26 0.04 -0.89 -0.89
CA TRP A 26 -0.12 0.55 -0.72
C TRP A 26 1.22 1.27 -0.56
N VAL A 27 2.17 0.65 0.15
CA VAL A 27 3.52 1.22 0.28
C VAL A 27 4.19 1.31 -1.09
N PHE A 28 4.07 0.24 -1.89
CA PHE A 28 4.65 0.25 -3.25
C PHE A 28 4.00 1.30 -4.13
N LEU A 29 2.68 1.48 -4.05
CA LEU A 29 1.99 2.54 -4.77
C LEU A 29 2.53 3.91 -4.40
N ALA A 30 2.71 4.15 -3.10
CA ALA A 30 3.23 5.43 -2.60
C ALA A 30 4.60 5.71 -3.20
N LEU A 31 5.48 4.72 -3.18
CA LEU A 31 6.84 4.88 -3.68
C LEU A 31 6.92 4.88 -5.21
N LYS A 32 5.92 4.32 -5.89
CA LYS A 32 5.82 4.40 -7.35
C LYS A 32 5.56 5.83 -7.80
N GLU A 33 4.79 6.59 -7.01
CA GLU A 33 4.49 7.98 -7.33
C GLU A 33 5.75 8.85 -7.22
N GLU A 34 6.45 8.76 -6.10
CA GLU A 34 7.69 9.49 -5.86
C GLU A 34 8.37 8.98 -4.59
N ASN A 35 9.61 9.39 -4.38
CA ASN A 35 10.33 9.10 -3.15
C ASN A 35 9.61 9.74 -1.97
N LYS A 36 9.49 9.03 -0.86
CA LYS A 36 8.73 9.51 0.29
C LYS A 36 9.39 9.13 1.61
N CYS A 37 9.29 10.03 2.58
CA CYS A 37 9.58 9.68 3.98
C CYS A 37 8.36 8.96 4.58
N VAL A 38 8.52 8.42 5.78
CA VAL A 38 7.47 7.61 6.42
C VAL A 38 6.17 8.38 6.60
N GLU A 39 6.24 9.63 7.03
CA GLU A 39 5.06 10.46 7.21
C GLU A 39 4.30 10.66 5.90
N GLU A 40 5.04 10.86 4.82
CA GLU A 40 4.44 11.03 3.48
C GLU A 40 3.84 9.74 2.96
N ILE A 41 4.45 8.59 3.25
CA ILE A 41 3.87 7.29 2.89
C ILE A 41 2.55 7.10 3.63
N LYS A 42 2.54 7.36 4.91
CA LYS A 42 1.33 7.25 5.74
C LYS A 42 0.21 8.13 5.21
N GLU A 43 0.51 9.39 4.93
CA GLU A 43 -0.46 10.33 4.38
C GLU A 43 -0.99 9.87 3.03
N PHE A 44 -0.12 9.39 2.15
CA PHE A 44 -0.53 8.85 0.86
C PHE A 44 -1.52 7.70 1.03
N VAL A 45 -1.18 6.73 1.88
CA VAL A 45 -2.02 5.54 2.08
C VAL A 45 -3.40 5.95 2.59
N GLU A 46 -3.46 6.80 3.60
CA GLU A 46 -4.72 7.21 4.18
C GLU A 46 -5.57 8.04 3.21
N THR A 47 -4.94 8.95 2.48
CA THR A 47 -5.65 9.83 1.56
C THR A 47 -6.11 9.09 0.32
N MET A 48 -5.24 8.32 -0.32
CA MET A 48 -5.57 7.64 -1.56
C MET A 48 -6.55 6.50 -1.37
N SER A 49 -6.54 5.87 -0.21
CA SER A 49 -7.52 4.83 0.11
C SER A 49 -8.82 5.40 0.68
N GLU A 50 -8.93 6.72 0.78
CA GLU A 50 -10.09 7.41 1.35
C GLU A 50 -10.42 6.88 2.76
N GLY A 51 -9.37 6.65 3.55
CA GLY A 51 -9.52 6.15 4.91
C GLY A 51 -9.75 4.65 5.04
N PHE A 52 -9.85 3.93 3.92
CA PHE A 52 -10.02 2.47 3.96
C PHE A 52 -8.82 1.78 4.59
N MET A 53 -7.62 2.26 4.30
CA MET A 53 -6.39 1.76 4.89
C MET A 53 -5.78 2.84 5.78
N SER A 54 -5.37 2.42 6.96
CA SER A 54 -4.56 3.24 7.85
C SER A 54 -3.41 2.37 8.35
N CYS A 55 -2.33 3.00 8.78
CA CYS A 55 -1.18 2.26 9.24
C CYS A 55 -0.46 3.06 10.32
N GLU A 56 0.11 2.32 11.25
CA GLU A 56 0.96 2.92 12.27
C GLU A 56 2.36 3.10 11.73
N GLU A 57 3.05 4.13 12.17
CA GLU A 57 4.42 4.39 11.74
C GLU A 57 5.34 3.21 12.04
N GLN A 58 5.16 2.56 13.19
CA GLN A 58 5.98 1.39 13.55
C GLN A 58 5.81 0.25 12.56
N SER A 59 4.58 0.03 12.08
CA SER A 59 4.31 -0.99 11.06
C SER A 59 4.99 -0.64 9.75
N LEU A 60 4.96 0.64 9.37
CA LEU A 60 5.63 1.12 8.17
C LEU A 60 7.13 0.93 8.27
N TYR A 61 7.75 1.33 9.38
CA TYR A 61 9.19 1.15 9.57
C TYR A 61 9.59 -0.31 9.49
N ARG A 62 8.78 -1.19 10.07
CA ARG A 62 9.05 -2.63 10.05
C ARG A 62 9.00 -3.17 8.62
N ASN A 63 8.00 -2.78 7.86
CA ASN A 63 7.85 -3.18 6.46
C ASN A 63 9.00 -2.64 5.61
N LEU A 64 9.33 -1.36 5.75
CA LEU A 64 10.39 -0.74 5.00
C LEU A 64 11.75 -1.36 5.30
N ARG A 65 11.99 -1.67 6.57
CA ARG A 65 13.23 -2.33 6.99
C ARG A 65 13.36 -3.71 6.34
N LYS A 66 12.27 -4.47 6.33
CA LYS A 66 12.22 -5.78 5.67
C LYS A 66 12.50 -5.64 4.17
N PHE A 67 11.83 -4.71 3.51
CA PHE A 67 11.99 -4.50 2.08
C PHE A 67 13.39 -4.00 1.73
N GLN A 68 13.97 -3.17 2.59
CA GLN A 68 15.34 -2.71 2.43
C GLN A 68 16.31 -3.88 2.51
N HIS A 69 16.11 -4.74 3.49
CA HIS A 69 16.94 -5.93 3.67
C HIS A 69 16.87 -6.86 2.45
N LEU A 70 15.70 -6.94 1.81
CA LEU A 70 15.50 -7.77 0.62
C LEU A 70 15.95 -7.08 -0.67
N GLY A 71 16.43 -5.84 -0.59
CA GLY A 71 16.88 -5.10 -1.78
C GLY A 71 15.76 -4.54 -2.64
N ILE A 72 14.55 -4.48 -2.12
CA ILE A 72 13.36 -4.01 -2.85
C ILE A 72 13.21 -2.50 -2.74
N VAL A 73 13.54 -1.94 -1.59
CA VAL A 73 13.57 -0.49 -1.37
C VAL A 73 14.93 -0.07 -0.88
N ALA A 74 15.25 1.20 -1.10
CA ALA A 74 16.43 1.85 -0.55
C ALA A 74 16.02 3.24 -0.11
N TYR A 75 16.92 3.99 0.50
CA TYR A 75 16.62 5.35 0.91
C TYR A 75 17.83 6.26 0.75
N ASP A 76 17.52 7.53 0.58
CA ASP A 76 18.48 8.62 0.68
C ASP A 76 18.17 9.43 1.92
N SER A 77 19.20 9.80 2.67
CA SER A 77 19.03 10.70 3.81
C SER A 77 19.05 12.14 3.33
N LYS A 78 18.08 12.93 3.75
CA LYS A 78 18.03 14.36 3.47
C LYS A 78 18.07 15.13 4.77
N ARG A 79 18.91 16.17 4.80
CA ARG A 79 19.03 17.03 5.95
C ARG A 79 17.82 17.94 6.04
N VAL A 80 17.20 17.98 7.21
CA VAL A 80 16.14 18.96 7.49
C VAL A 80 16.72 20.07 8.34
N SER A 81 16.09 21.25 8.31
CA SER A 81 16.61 22.43 8.97
C SER A 81 16.75 22.27 10.49
N LYS A 82 15.97 21.39 11.10
CA LYS A 82 16.03 21.08 12.52
C LYS A 82 15.79 19.59 12.73
N GLY A 83 16.61 18.98 13.60
CA GLY A 83 16.45 17.59 13.97
C GLY A 83 17.28 16.65 13.11
N PRO A 84 17.07 15.33 13.26
CA PRO A 84 17.83 14.34 12.53
C PRO A 84 17.45 14.33 11.04
N ASP A 85 18.35 13.78 10.22
CA ASP A 85 18.09 13.63 8.80
C ASP A 85 16.86 12.76 8.57
N ARG A 86 16.12 13.06 7.51
CA ARG A 86 14.98 12.25 7.10
C ARG A 86 15.39 11.25 6.02
N LYS A 87 14.84 10.05 6.12
CA LYS A 87 15.02 9.01 5.11
C LYS A 87 13.90 9.11 4.10
N TYR A 88 14.29 9.26 2.82
CA TYR A 88 13.35 9.25 1.71
C TYR A 88 13.52 7.94 0.96
N TYR A 89 12.49 7.11 1.06
CA TYR A 89 12.52 5.76 0.48
C TYR A 89 12.12 5.77 -0.98
N TYR A 90 12.64 4.83 -1.72
CA TYR A 90 12.31 4.65 -3.13
C TYR A 90 12.40 3.17 -3.50
N LEU A 91 11.71 2.79 -4.57
CA LEU A 91 11.81 1.43 -5.12
C LEU A 91 13.11 1.30 -5.91
N THR A 92 13.85 0.24 -5.61
CA THR A 92 15.02 -0.14 -6.42
C THR A 92 14.52 -0.70 -7.75
N ASP A 93 15.44 -0.97 -8.69
CA ASP A 93 15.07 -1.62 -9.95
C ASP A 93 14.36 -2.96 -9.71
N ILE A 94 14.85 -3.73 -8.74
CA ILE A 94 14.21 -4.99 -8.35
C ILE A 94 12.80 -4.73 -7.82
N GLY A 95 12.65 -3.72 -6.98
CA GLY A 95 11.36 -3.35 -6.42
C GLY A 95 10.36 -2.92 -7.49
N LYS A 96 10.81 -2.16 -8.47
CA LYS A 96 9.97 -1.73 -9.60
C LYS A 96 9.50 -2.93 -10.42
N ALA A 97 10.41 -3.85 -10.72
CA ALA A 97 10.09 -5.05 -11.48
C ALA A 97 9.11 -5.94 -10.71
N LEU A 98 9.33 -6.11 -9.42
CA LEU A 98 8.43 -6.88 -8.55
C LEU A 98 7.04 -6.28 -8.54
N PHE A 99 6.95 -4.97 -8.35
CA PHE A 99 5.66 -4.27 -8.32
C PHE A 99 4.91 -4.43 -9.63
N GLN A 100 5.60 -4.26 -10.75
CA GLN A 100 4.99 -4.39 -12.07
C GLN A 100 4.42 -5.80 -12.29
N ARG A 101 5.16 -6.83 -11.94
CA ARG A 101 4.67 -8.21 -12.05
C ARG A 101 3.46 -8.46 -11.16
N PHE A 102 3.51 -7.95 -9.96
CA PHE A 102 2.38 -8.08 -9.04
C PHE A 102 1.13 -7.42 -9.61
N VAL A 103 1.26 -6.20 -10.12
CA VAL A 103 0.15 -5.44 -10.70
C VAL A 103 -0.45 -6.19 -11.89
N GLU A 104 0.40 -6.66 -12.81
CA GLU A 104 -0.07 -7.39 -13.98
C GLU A 104 -0.83 -8.66 -13.61
N ARG A 105 -0.36 -9.40 -12.63
CA ARG A 105 -0.94 -10.69 -12.26
C ARG A 105 -2.15 -10.58 -11.34
N ASN A 106 -2.20 -9.56 -10.49
CA ASN A 106 -3.18 -9.52 -9.40
C ASN A 106 -4.14 -8.34 -9.46
N ILE A 107 -3.81 -7.29 -10.17
CA ILE A 107 -4.62 -6.08 -10.22
C ILE A 107 -5.24 -5.90 -11.60
N LEU A 108 -4.41 -5.89 -12.64
CA LEU A 108 -4.90 -5.60 -13.99
C LEU A 108 -5.83 -6.69 -14.52
N ILE A 109 -5.78 -7.88 -13.94
CA ILE A 109 -6.72 -8.94 -14.30
C ILE A 109 -8.17 -8.49 -14.08
N PHE A 110 -8.40 -7.62 -13.10
CA PHE A 110 -9.76 -7.12 -12.82
C PHE A 110 -10.21 -6.05 -13.79
N THR A 111 -9.33 -5.58 -14.69
CA THR A 111 -9.69 -4.62 -15.73
C THR A 111 -10.15 -5.29 -17.02
N LYS A 112 -10.11 -6.62 -17.10
CA LYS A 112 -10.63 -7.34 -18.26
C LYS A 112 -12.14 -7.08 -18.40
N GLU A 113 -12.59 -6.86 -19.63
CA GLU A 113 -13.99 -6.55 -19.90
C GLU A 113 -14.95 -7.55 -19.28
N SER A 114 -14.65 -8.83 -19.42
CA SER A 114 -15.49 -9.91 -18.87
C SER A 114 -15.64 -9.81 -17.35
N ILE A 115 -14.56 -9.39 -16.65
CA ILE A 115 -14.58 -9.25 -15.20
C ILE A 115 -15.28 -7.95 -14.81
N ILE A 116 -14.96 -6.84 -15.49
CA ILE A 116 -15.57 -5.54 -15.21
C ILE A 116 -17.10 -5.65 -15.35
N ASN A 117 -17.57 -6.35 -16.36
CA ASN A 117 -19.01 -6.55 -16.55
C ASN A 117 -19.67 -7.24 -15.36
N LEU A 118 -18.96 -8.19 -14.73
CA LEU A 118 -19.48 -8.87 -13.55
C LEU A 118 -19.46 -7.98 -12.31
N LEU A 119 -18.53 -7.03 -12.24
CA LEU A 119 -18.43 -6.12 -11.11
C LEU A 119 -19.48 -5.01 -11.14
N THR A 120 -19.89 -4.61 -12.33
CA THR A 120 -20.73 -3.39 -12.53
C THR A 120 -22.18 -3.69 -12.87
N LYS A 121 -22.56 -4.93 -13.00
CA LYS A 121 -23.96 -5.28 -13.38
C LYS A 121 -24.68 -6.10 -12.32
#